data_7674af291772dfbfb1a31e3058f2c23b
#
_entry.id   7674af291772dfbfb1a31e3058f2c23b
#
_cell.length_a   1.000
_cell.length_b   1.000
_cell.length_c   1.000
_cell.angle_alpha   90.00
_cell.angle_beta   90.00
_cell.angle_gamma   90.00
#
_symmetry.space_group_name_H-M   'P 1'
#
loop_
_entity.id
_entity.type
_entity.pdbx_description
1 polymer ?
#
loop_
_entity_poly.entity_id
_entity_poly.type
_entity_poly.pdbx_seq_one_letter_code
_entity_poly.pdbx_strand_id
1 'polypeptide(L)'
;MLVMGHRWGMTFVESVVKKRSVVVGGRKTSTSLEDEFWEALREIAQSQQMPLSKLLATIKAEQRQNSLSSAIRVFVLNHYRTR
;
A
#
# COMPACT_ATOMS: atom_id res chain seq x y z
N MET A 1 -11.21 -4.84 -25.39
CA MET A 1 -11.03 -4.90 -25.00
C MET A 1 -10.93 -5.26 -24.69
N LEU A 2 -10.80 -5.43 -24.57
CA LEU A 2 -10.63 -5.74 -24.11
C LEU A 2 -10.40 -6.21 -23.68
N VAL A 3 -10.18 -6.48 -23.71
CA VAL A 3 -9.85 -6.82 -23.27
C VAL A 3 -9.72 -7.07 -22.81
N MET A 4 -9.60 -7.19 -22.74
CA MET A 4 -9.47 -7.30 -22.18
C MET A 4 -9.89 -7.75 -21.62
N GLY A 5 -10.23 -7.71 -21.75
CA GLY A 5 -10.83 -8.08 -20.90
C GLY A 5 -11.12 -9.25 -20.29
N HIS A 6 -11.13 -9.90 -20.37
CA HIS A 6 -11.42 -10.95 -19.66
C HIS A 6 -10.47 -11.47 -18.84
N ARG A 7 -9.61 -11.48 -19.20
CA ARG A 7 -8.68 -12.18 -18.44
C ARG A 7 -8.28 -11.43 -17.20
N TRP A 8 -8.12 -10.17 -17.29
CA TRP A 8 -7.76 -9.48 -16.08
C TRP A 8 -8.95 -9.31 -15.14
N GLY A 9 -10.13 -9.51 -15.65
CA GLY A 9 -11.29 -9.59 -14.79
C GLY A 9 -11.18 -10.76 -13.84
N MET A 10 -10.64 -11.87 -14.30
CA MET A 10 -10.43 -13.00 -13.43
C MET A 10 -9.29 -12.75 -12.46
N THR A 11 -8.30 -12.01 -12.87
CA THR A 11 -7.16 -11.74 -12.04
C THR A 11 -7.52 -10.95 -10.79
N PHE A 12 -8.37 -9.95 -10.93
CA PHE A 12 -8.64 -9.10 -9.78
C PHE A 12 -9.42 -9.81 -8.69
N VAL A 13 -10.18 -10.84 -9.01
CA VAL A 13 -10.91 -11.55 -7.97
C VAL A 13 -9.99 -12.35 -7.06
N GLU A 14 -8.75 -12.50 -7.46
CA GLU A 14 -7.77 -13.22 -6.65
C GLU A 14 -7.05 -12.30 -5.67
N SER A 15 -7.35 -11.02 -5.70
CA SER A 15 -6.70 -10.08 -4.80
C SER A 15 -7.20 -10.33 -3.38
N VAL A 16 -6.28 -10.60 -2.47
CA VAL A 16 -6.60 -10.98 -1.10
C VAL A 16 -5.96 -9.99 -0.14
N VAL A 17 -6.75 -9.55 0.83
CA VAL A 17 -6.25 -8.71 1.90
C VAL A 17 -5.56 -9.59 2.92
N LYS A 18 -4.30 -9.28 3.22
CA LYS A 18 -3.51 -10.04 4.17
C LYS A 18 -3.10 -9.16 5.34
N LYS A 19 -3.17 -9.73 6.53
CA LYS A 19 -2.72 -9.05 7.73
C LYS A 19 -1.21 -9.15 7.82
N ARG A 20 -0.57 -8.00 8.00
CA ARG A 20 0.88 -7.92 8.05
C ARG A 20 1.33 -7.21 9.31
N SER A 21 2.40 -7.69 9.92
CA SER A 21 3.07 -7.00 11.01
C SER A 21 4.09 -6.05 10.42
N VAL A 22 4.02 -4.79 10.82
CA VAL A 22 4.95 -3.78 10.35
C VAL A 22 5.47 -3.00 11.55
N VAL A 23 6.61 -2.36 11.37
CA VAL A 23 7.18 -1.49 12.39
C VAL A 23 6.96 -0.05 11.96
N VAL A 24 6.26 0.69 12.82
CA VAL A 24 5.92 2.09 12.55
C VAL A 24 6.36 2.91 13.75
N GLY A 25 7.33 3.81 13.53
CA GLY A 25 7.82 4.63 14.62
C GLY A 25 8.39 3.82 15.77
N GLY A 26 9.03 2.70 15.48
CA GLY A 26 9.62 1.84 16.50
C GLY A 26 8.65 0.90 17.18
N ARG A 27 7.39 0.88 16.77
CA ARG A 27 6.38 0.04 17.38
C ARG A 27 5.82 -0.95 16.39
N LYS A 28 5.59 -2.17 16.85
CA LYS A 28 4.93 -3.17 16.02
C LYS A 28 3.46 -2.83 15.87
N THR A 29 2.99 -2.87 14.63
CA THR A 29 1.61 -2.56 14.29
C THR A 29 1.13 -3.57 13.26
N SER A 30 -0.13 -3.97 13.33
CA SER A 30 -0.74 -4.81 12.30
C SER A 30 -1.51 -3.94 11.33
N THR A 31 -1.40 -4.27 10.05
CA THR A 31 -2.21 -3.62 9.04
C THR A 31 -2.63 -4.67 8.03
N SER A 32 -3.85 -4.53 7.52
CA SER A 32 -4.40 -5.46 6.52
C SER A 32 -4.33 -4.77 5.17
N LEU A 33 -3.69 -5.42 4.20
CA LEU A 33 -3.41 -4.77 2.94
C LEU A 33 -3.29 -5.80 1.84
N GLU A 34 -3.82 -5.47 0.68
CA GLU A 34 -3.68 -6.32 -0.50
C GLU A 34 -2.22 -6.34 -0.95
N ASP A 35 -1.81 -7.46 -1.56
CA ASP A 35 -0.46 -7.60 -2.04
C ASP A 35 -0.08 -6.48 -3.01
N GLU A 36 -1.01 -6.09 -3.87
CA GLU A 36 -0.75 -5.06 -4.86
C GLU A 36 -0.36 -3.73 -4.21
N PHE A 37 -1.06 -3.35 -3.15
CA PHE A 37 -0.71 -2.13 -2.44
C PHE A 37 0.58 -2.27 -1.66
N TRP A 38 0.82 -3.46 -1.11
CA TRP A 38 2.06 -3.71 -0.38
C TRP A 38 3.27 -3.58 -1.30
N GLU A 39 3.20 -4.20 -2.47
CA GLU A 39 4.29 -4.13 -3.43
C GLU A 39 4.50 -2.71 -3.93
N ALA A 40 3.42 -1.98 -4.19
CA ALA A 40 3.53 -0.59 -4.61
C ALA A 40 4.20 0.25 -3.54
N LEU A 41 3.83 0.03 -2.28
CA LEU A 41 4.43 0.76 -1.17
C LEU A 41 5.93 0.50 -1.09
N ARG A 42 6.33 -0.75 -1.25
CA ARG A 42 7.75 -1.10 -1.23
C ARG A 42 8.51 -0.45 -2.39
N GLU A 43 7.90 -0.41 -3.56
CA GLU A 43 8.52 0.23 -4.71
C GLU A 43 8.70 1.72 -4.50
N ILE A 44 7.71 2.36 -3.89
CA ILE A 44 7.81 3.78 -3.60
C ILE A 44 8.94 4.05 -2.60
N ALA A 45 9.01 3.25 -1.54
CA ALA A 45 10.07 3.40 -0.56
C ALA A 45 11.45 3.25 -1.21
N GLN A 46 11.58 2.25 -2.07
CA GLN A 46 12.84 2.00 -2.76
C GLN A 46 13.20 3.17 -3.68
N SER A 47 12.23 3.70 -4.41
CA SER A 47 12.49 4.81 -5.32
C SER A 47 12.90 6.08 -4.57
N GLN A 48 12.45 6.23 -3.33
CA GLN A 48 12.81 7.36 -2.49
C GLN A 48 14.01 7.07 -1.62
N GLN A 49 14.60 5.89 -1.76
CA GLN A 49 15.80 5.49 -1.04
C GLN A 49 15.61 5.59 0.46
N MET A 50 14.47 5.14 0.95
CA MET A 50 14.20 5.16 2.37
C MET A 50 13.70 3.80 2.84
N PRO A 51 13.97 3.46 4.11
CA PRO A 51 13.44 2.23 4.68
C PRO A 51 11.91 2.25 4.68
N LEU A 52 11.31 1.08 4.50
CA LEU A 52 9.87 0.97 4.51
C LEU A 52 9.28 1.44 5.84
N SER A 53 9.95 1.13 6.95
CA SER A 53 9.48 1.55 8.26
C SER A 53 9.41 3.07 8.39
N LYS A 54 10.36 3.78 7.77
CA LYS A 54 10.35 5.24 7.80
C LYS A 54 9.20 5.79 6.95
N LEU A 55 8.97 5.19 5.79
CA LEU A 55 7.86 5.61 4.95
C LEU A 55 6.53 5.40 5.67
N LEU A 56 6.38 4.25 6.32
CA LEU A 56 5.17 3.95 7.08
C LEU A 56 4.97 4.94 8.23
N ALA A 57 6.05 5.33 8.90
CA ALA A 57 5.94 6.30 9.98
C ALA A 57 5.47 7.66 9.45
N THR A 58 5.95 8.05 8.28
CA THR A 58 5.53 9.29 7.65
C THR A 58 4.05 9.24 7.27
N ILE A 59 3.62 8.12 6.68
CA ILE A 59 2.22 7.96 6.29
C ILE A 59 1.33 8.04 7.52
N LYS A 60 1.73 7.36 8.61
CA LYS A 60 0.92 7.36 9.82
C LYS A 60 0.85 8.74 10.45
N ALA A 61 1.95 9.48 10.43
CA ALA A 61 1.98 10.82 11.01
C ALA A 61 1.06 11.78 10.26
N GLU A 62 0.90 11.57 8.95
CA GLU A 62 0.06 12.43 8.12
C GLU A 62 -1.31 11.84 7.88
N GLN A 63 -1.62 10.76 8.57
CA GLN A 63 -2.85 10.03 8.33
C GLN A 63 -4.07 10.85 8.71
N ARG A 64 -5.03 10.89 7.80
CA ARG A 64 -6.35 11.49 8.04
C ARG A 64 -7.45 10.45 8.00
N GLN A 65 -7.13 9.23 7.61
CA GLN A 65 -8.06 8.13 7.53
C GLN A 65 -8.13 7.41 8.88
N ASN A 66 -9.18 6.61 9.07
CA ASN A 66 -9.40 5.92 10.34
C ASN A 66 -8.41 4.79 10.58
N SER A 67 -7.81 4.25 9.53
CA SER A 67 -6.90 3.12 9.68
C SER A 67 -5.65 3.34 8.86
N LEU A 68 -4.58 2.65 9.26
CA LEU A 68 -3.33 2.73 8.55
C LEU A 68 -3.46 2.11 7.15
N SER A 69 -4.22 1.03 7.00
CA SER A 69 -4.38 0.44 5.68
C SER A 69 -5.06 1.40 4.72
N SER A 70 -6.06 2.14 5.18
CA SER A 70 -6.70 3.15 4.34
C SER A 70 -5.73 4.27 3.99
N ALA A 71 -4.91 4.69 4.96
CA ALA A 71 -3.92 5.73 4.71
C ALA A 71 -2.90 5.28 3.67
N ILE A 72 -2.47 4.02 3.75
CA ILE A 72 -1.53 3.48 2.77
C ILE A 72 -2.14 3.47 1.38
N ARG A 73 -3.39 3.01 1.26
CA ARG A 73 -4.06 2.97 -0.04
C ARG A 73 -4.16 4.35 -0.67
N VAL A 74 -4.54 5.33 0.13
CA VAL A 74 -4.64 6.70 -0.37
C VAL A 74 -3.27 7.24 -0.77
N PHE A 75 -2.26 6.95 0.04
CA PHE A 75 -0.90 7.39 -0.27
C PHE A 75 -0.42 6.82 -1.59
N VAL A 76 -0.61 5.51 -1.79
CA VAL A 76 -0.18 4.85 -3.02
C VAL A 76 -0.95 5.43 -4.21
N LEU A 77 -2.25 5.58 -4.08
CA LEU A 77 -3.06 6.12 -5.15
C LEU A 77 -2.59 7.52 -5.54
N ASN A 78 -2.38 8.38 -4.55
CA ASN A 78 -1.94 9.75 -4.82
C ASN A 78 -0.56 9.79 -5.45
N HIS A 79 0.33 8.90 -5.01
CA HIS A 79 1.67 8.85 -5.58
C HIS A 79 1.62 8.61 -7.08
N TYR A 80 0.79 7.66 -7.51
CA TYR A 80 0.74 7.31 -8.94
C TYR A 80 -0.12 8.27 -9.74
N ARG A 81 -1.06 8.96 -9.11
CA ARG A 81 -1.89 9.94 -9.81
C ARG A 81 -1.16 11.24 -10.10
N THR A 82 -0.18 11.57 -9.28
CA THR A 82 0.51 12.86 -9.41
C THR A 82 1.84 12.78 -10.14
N ARG A 83 2.13 11.65 -10.74
CA ARG A 83 3.39 11.45 -11.47
C ARG A 83 3.34 12.03 -12.85
#